data_924a0fc8a3548646d88da1a3f3a22f43
#
_entry.id   924a0fc8a3548646d88da1a3f3a22f43
#
_cell.length_a   1.000
_cell.length_b   1.000
_cell.length_c   1.000
_cell.angle_alpha   90.00
_cell.angle_beta   90.00
_cell.angle_gamma   90.00
#
_symmetry.space_group_name_H-M   'P 1'
#
loop_
_entity.id
_entity.type
_entity.pdbx_description
1 polymer ?
#
loop_
_entity_poly.entity_id
_entity_poly.type
_entity_poly.pdbx_seq_one_letter_code
_entity_poly.pdbx_strand_id
1 'polypeptide(L)' 'MKYVLVLKICSLLHLNCLPEIHDNFIFNSWSECATAGYLRAIKISNDMESSIVNANKIVINFKCVPTEES' A
#
# COMPACT_ATOMS: atom_id res chain seq x y z
N MET A 1 -11.12 -11.72 13.65
CA MET A 1 -10.05 -10.71 13.74
C MET A 1 -10.18 -9.74 12.58
N LYS A 2 -9.94 -8.48 12.84
CA LYS A 2 -10.03 -7.46 11.79
C LYS A 2 -8.64 -6.97 11.42
N TYR A 3 -8.55 -6.34 10.25
CA TYR A 3 -7.27 -5.93 9.70
C TYR A 3 -7.30 -4.50 9.21
N VAL A 4 -6.19 -3.81 9.35
CA VAL A 4 -5.97 -2.46 8.83
C VAL A 4 -4.94 -2.54 7.72
N LEU A 5 -5.21 -1.85 6.61
CA LEU A 5 -4.30 -1.81 5.48
C LEU A 5 -3.30 -0.68 5.64
N VAL A 6 -2.03 -0.99 5.51
CA VAL A 6 -0.95 -0.01 5.55
C VAL A 6 -0.18 -0.09 4.24
N LEU A 7 -0.02 1.03 3.56
CA LEU A 7 0.68 1.14 2.28
C LEU A 7 1.99 1.88 2.46
N LYS A 8 2.98 1.51 1.67
CA LYS A 8 4.29 2.14 1.70
C LYS A 8 4.79 2.32 0.26
N ILE A 9 5.15 3.53 -0.09
CA ILE A 9 5.69 3.87 -1.42
C ILE A 9 7.18 4.06 -1.27
N CYS A 10 7.95 3.29 -2.04
CA CYS A 10 9.40 3.29 -1.93
C CYS A 10 10.06 3.52 -3.29
N SER A 11 11.23 4.13 -3.28
CA SER A 11 12.09 4.24 -4.44
C SER A 11 13.25 3.25 -4.31
N LEU A 12 13.35 2.31 -5.24
CA LEU A 12 14.46 1.36 -5.23
C LEU A 12 15.76 2.02 -5.65
N LEU A 13 15.68 3.09 -6.45
CA LEU A 13 16.86 3.80 -6.91
C LEU A 13 17.53 4.55 -5.76
N HIS A 14 16.74 5.21 -4.92
CA HIS A 14 17.26 6.00 -3.80
C HIS A 14 17.24 5.24 -2.48
N LEU A 15 16.69 4.04 -2.47
CA LEU A 15 16.61 3.15 -1.30
C LEU A 15 15.92 3.82 -0.11
N ASN A 16 14.90 4.61 -0.38
CA ASN A 16 14.12 5.23 0.69
C ASN A 16 12.64 5.14 0.41
N CYS A 17 11.85 5.36 1.44
CA CYS A 17 10.39 5.25 1.37
C CYS A 17 9.73 6.49 1.96
N LEU A 18 8.55 6.77 1.45
CA LEU A 18 7.69 7.79 2.05
C LEU A 18 7.09 7.24 3.35
N PRO A 19 6.59 8.14 4.23
CA PRO A 19 5.89 7.67 5.43
C PRO A 19 4.73 6.75 5.08
N GLU A 20 4.45 5.79 5.95
CA GLU A 20 3.38 4.83 5.73
C GLU A 20 2.02 5.52 5.66
N ILE A 21 1.17 5.00 4.77
CA ILE A 21 -0.20 5.48 4.61
C ILE A 21 -1.12 4.46 5.23
N HIS A 22 -1.89 4.88 6.23
CA HIS A 22 -2.86 4.01 6.90
C HIS A 22 -4.23 4.24 6.30
N ASP A 23 -4.83 3.16 5.82
CA ASP A 23 -6.20 3.22 5.31
C ASP A 23 -7.16 3.29 6.49
N ASN A 24 -8.19 4.10 6.37
CA ASN A 24 -9.18 4.25 7.42
C ASN A 24 -10.20 3.11 7.48
N PHE A 25 -10.22 2.27 6.47
CA PHE A 25 -11.15 1.16 6.41
C PHE A 25 -10.63 -0.03 7.19
N ILE A 26 -11.53 -0.68 7.94
CA ILE A 26 -11.20 -1.90 8.68
C ILE A 26 -11.81 -3.09 7.96
N PHE A 27 -10.97 -4.05 7.61
CA PHE A 27 -11.39 -5.22 6.83
C PHE A 27 -11.70 -6.38 7.77
N ASN A 28 -12.72 -7.16 7.41
CA ASN A 28 -13.17 -8.26 8.25
C ASN A 28 -12.36 -9.53 8.08
N SER A 29 -11.57 -9.63 7.01
CA SER A 29 -10.76 -10.81 6.77
C SER A 29 -9.44 -10.42 6.14
N TRP A 30 -8.47 -11.32 6.26
CA TRP A 30 -7.17 -11.15 5.62
C TRP A 30 -7.30 -11.01 4.10
N SER A 31 -8.13 -11.87 3.48
CA SER A 31 -8.25 -11.86 2.02
C SER A 31 -8.87 -10.56 1.52
N GLU A 32 -9.82 -9.99 2.24
CA GLU A 32 -10.39 -8.69 1.87
C GLU A 32 -9.34 -7.60 1.94
N CYS A 33 -8.55 -7.59 3.01
CA CYS A 33 -7.47 -6.62 3.18
C CYS A 33 -6.42 -6.77 2.08
N ALA A 34 -6.00 -8.01 1.79
CA ALA A 34 -5.00 -8.27 0.76
C ALA A 34 -5.49 -7.83 -0.62
N THR A 35 -6.73 -8.14 -0.95
CA THR A 35 -7.32 -7.74 -2.24
C THR A 35 -7.34 -6.21 -2.35
N ALA A 36 -7.76 -5.53 -1.29
CA ALA A 36 -7.77 -4.07 -1.28
C ALA A 36 -6.36 -3.51 -1.43
N GLY A 37 -5.38 -4.15 -0.80
CA GLY A 37 -3.98 -3.75 -0.90
C GLY A 37 -3.47 -3.78 -2.33
N TYR A 38 -3.72 -4.88 -3.04
CA TYR A 38 -3.32 -4.98 -4.44
C TYR A 38 -4.03 -3.95 -5.31
N LEU A 39 -5.33 -3.77 -5.12
CA LEU A 39 -6.09 -2.81 -5.92
C LEU A 39 -5.62 -1.37 -5.68
N ARG A 40 -5.36 -1.02 -4.44
CA ARG A 40 -4.87 0.32 -4.11
C ARG A 40 -3.47 0.55 -4.63
N ALA A 41 -2.60 -0.45 -4.57
CA ALA A 41 -1.25 -0.34 -5.10
C ALA A 41 -1.28 -0.11 -6.61
N ILE A 42 -2.13 -0.84 -7.33
CA ILE A 42 -2.29 -0.66 -8.76
C ILE A 42 -2.81 0.74 -9.08
N LYS A 43 -3.82 1.19 -8.35
CA LYS A 43 -4.41 2.51 -8.57
C LYS A 43 -3.40 3.62 -8.36
N ILE A 44 -2.66 3.57 -7.25
CA ILE A 44 -1.65 4.59 -6.94
C ILE A 44 -0.57 4.59 -8.01
N SER A 45 -0.10 3.41 -8.41
CA SER A 45 0.93 3.30 -9.44
C SER A 45 0.44 3.88 -10.78
N ASN A 46 -0.82 3.64 -11.13
CA ASN A 46 -1.38 4.14 -12.39
C ASN A 46 -1.65 5.64 -12.34
N ASP A 47 -1.92 6.19 -11.15
CA ASP A 47 -2.17 7.63 -11.01
C ASP A 47 -0.88 8.45 -11.06
N MET A 48 0.28 7.81 -10.86
CA MET A 48 1.56 8.47 -11.00
C MET A 48 1.96 8.53 -12.47
N GLU A 49 2.68 9.57 -12.87
CA GLU A 49 3.23 9.64 -14.21
C GLU A 49 4.24 8.50 -14.39
N SER A 50 4.13 7.80 -15.52
CA SER A 50 5.02 6.67 -15.80
C SER A 50 6.49 7.09 -15.83
N SER A 51 6.78 8.31 -16.26
CA SER A 51 8.15 8.82 -16.25
C SER A 51 8.73 8.88 -14.83
N ILE A 52 7.93 9.27 -13.86
CA ILE A 52 8.34 9.34 -12.46
C ILE A 52 8.55 7.93 -11.90
N VAL A 53 7.61 7.03 -12.18
CA VAL A 53 7.71 5.65 -11.72
C VAL A 53 8.96 4.99 -12.29
N ASN A 54 9.21 5.19 -13.59
CA ASN A 54 10.35 4.58 -14.25
C ASN A 54 11.68 5.18 -13.81
N ALA A 55 11.72 6.52 -13.66
CA ALA A 55 12.97 7.20 -13.30
C ALA A 55 13.41 6.86 -11.87
N ASN A 56 12.47 6.73 -10.95
CA ASN A 56 12.78 6.49 -9.54
C ASN A 56 12.63 5.03 -9.13
N LYS A 57 12.20 4.16 -10.04
CA LYS A 57 11.93 2.76 -9.73
C LYS A 57 11.01 2.62 -8.53
N ILE A 58 9.82 3.22 -8.66
CA ILE A 58 8.86 3.24 -7.57
C ILE A 58 8.20 1.88 -7.42
N VAL A 59 8.15 1.40 -6.20
CA VAL A 59 7.39 0.22 -5.83
C VAL A 59 6.43 0.57 -4.70
N ILE A 60 5.28 -0.07 -4.69
CA ILE A 60 4.28 0.13 -3.66
C ILE A 60 4.08 -1.19 -2.94
N ASN A 61 4.34 -1.18 -1.65
CA ASN A 61 4.15 -2.34 -0.79
C ASN A 61 2.97 -2.09 0.13
N PHE A 62 2.37 -3.16 0.60
CA PHE A 62 1.32 -3.04 1.61
C PHE A 62 1.45 -4.18 2.60
N LYS A 63 0.82 -3.98 3.74
CA LYS A 63 0.69 -5.05 4.73
C LYS A 63 -0.67 -4.94 5.38
N CYS A 64 -1.18 -6.07 5.86
CA CYS A 64 -2.42 -6.14 6.60
C CYS A 64 -2.07 -6.40 8.06
N VAL A 65 -2.40 -5.43 8.91
CA VAL A 65 -2.05 -5.48 10.32
C VAL A 65 -3.28 -5.87 11.12
N PRO A 66 -3.21 -6.94 11.93
CA PRO A 66 -4.35 -7.30 12.78
C PRO A 66 -4.67 -6.20 13.77
N THR A 67 -5.95 -5.98 14.01
CA THR A 67 -6.40 -5.01 14.99
C THR A 67 -7.43 -5.66 15.89
N GLU A 68 -7.43 -5.27 17.16
CA GLU A 68 -8.39 -5.77 18.13
C GLU A 68 -9.68 -4.97 18.16
N GLU A 69 -9.78 -3.92 17.37
CA GLU A 69 -11.02 -3.18 17.29
C GLU A 69 -12.11 -4.02 16.65
N SER A 70 -13.24 -4.00 17.23
CA SER A 70 -14.39 -4.79 16.78
C SER A 70 -15.54 -3.87 16.39
#